data_08ba0a38692d763e59d8a1bb74bf50e6
#
_entry.id   08ba0a38692d763e59d8a1bb74bf50e6
#
_cell.length_a   1.000
_cell.length_b   1.000
_cell.length_c   1.000
_cell.angle_alpha   90.00
_cell.angle_beta   90.00
_cell.angle_gamma   90.00
#
_symmetry.space_group_name_H-M   'P 1'
#
loop_
_entity.id
_entity.type
_entity.pdbx_description
1 polymer ?
#
loop_
_entity_poly.entity_id
_entity_poly.type
_entity_poly.pdbx_seq_one_letter_code
_entity_poly.pdbx_strand_id
1 'polypeptide(L)'
;MYTIQWSPTGPGSANPNQKLVLASASFDSTIRIWDPETGTCLHSLVKHTHPVYSVSFSPDGQFLASGAFDKCLHIWSVKDGSLVKTYNGPGGIFDVCWNASGTKVAAGFSDNSVACFDTLDLRM
;
A
#
# COMPACT_ATOMS: atom_id res chain seq x y z
N MET A 1 14.11 5.63 4.31
CA MET A 1 12.64 5.82 4.22
C MET A 1 12.33 6.78 3.10
N TYR A 2 11.38 6.42 2.25
CA TYR A 2 10.97 7.28 1.12
C TYR A 2 9.66 7.99 1.35
N THR A 3 8.68 7.32 1.98
CA THR A 3 7.34 7.89 2.11
C THR A 3 6.63 7.33 3.32
N ILE A 4 5.73 8.12 3.84
CA ILE A 4 4.82 7.73 4.91
C ILE A 4 3.40 8.12 4.51
N GLN A 5 2.42 7.34 4.95
CA GLN A 5 1.01 7.58 4.67
C GLN A 5 0.17 7.24 5.89
N TRP A 6 -0.76 8.13 6.22
CA TRP A 6 -1.79 7.85 7.22
C TRP A 6 -2.86 6.96 6.60
N SER A 7 -3.39 6.05 7.38
CA SER A 7 -4.60 5.33 6.97
C SER A 7 -5.81 6.28 6.97
N PRO A 8 -6.80 6.06 6.07
CA PRO A 8 -8.03 6.88 6.07
C PRO A 8 -9.03 6.37 7.12
N THR A 9 -8.56 6.19 8.35
CA THR A 9 -9.30 5.54 9.44
C THR A 9 -9.15 6.36 10.71
N GLY A 10 -9.99 6.06 11.71
CA GLY A 10 -9.97 6.75 12.99
C GLY A 10 -10.93 7.92 13.06
N PRO A 11 -11.02 8.59 14.24
CA PRO A 11 -11.94 9.71 14.44
C PRO A 11 -11.73 10.83 13.42
N GLY A 12 -12.81 11.34 12.84
CA GLY A 12 -12.76 12.43 11.86
C GLY A 12 -12.51 11.99 10.43
N SER A 13 -12.34 10.71 10.17
CA SER A 13 -12.14 10.17 8.82
C SER A 13 -13.42 9.54 8.27
N ALA A 14 -13.34 9.06 7.02
CA ALA A 14 -14.44 8.31 6.40
C ALA A 14 -14.69 6.96 7.07
N ASN A 15 -13.73 6.44 7.84
CA ASN A 15 -13.81 5.14 8.52
C ASN A 15 -13.56 5.33 10.03
N PRO A 16 -14.47 5.99 10.77
CA PRO A 16 -14.17 6.43 12.12
C PRO A 16 -14.05 5.30 13.16
N ASN A 17 -14.60 4.11 12.85
CA ASN A 17 -14.56 2.97 13.76
C ASN A 17 -13.36 2.08 13.58
N GLN A 18 -12.50 2.36 12.60
CA GLN A 18 -11.25 1.62 12.40
C GLN A 18 -10.10 2.36 13.08
N LYS A 19 -9.13 1.58 13.57
CA LYS A 19 -7.95 2.12 14.22
C LYS A 19 -7.09 2.90 13.24
N LEU A 20 -6.63 4.07 13.63
CA LEU A 20 -5.68 4.85 12.85
C LEU A 20 -4.31 4.17 12.87
N VAL A 21 -3.71 3.99 11.71
CA VAL A 21 -2.35 3.46 11.57
C VAL A 21 -1.55 4.30 10.59
N LEU A 22 -0.23 4.11 10.61
CA LEU A 22 0.70 4.80 9.72
C LEU A 22 1.49 3.74 8.96
N ALA A 23 1.61 3.92 7.64
CA ALA A 23 2.46 3.06 6.82
C ALA A 23 3.71 3.81 6.40
N SER A 24 4.86 3.14 6.44
CA SER A 24 6.12 3.66 5.94
C SER A 24 6.72 2.72 4.91
N ALA A 25 7.29 3.28 3.84
CA ALA A 25 8.00 2.55 2.82
C ALA A 25 9.47 2.96 2.82
N SER A 26 10.38 2.00 2.62
CA SER A 26 11.78 2.21 2.86
C SER A 26 12.67 1.74 1.72
N PHE A 27 13.86 2.32 1.66
CA PHE A 27 14.93 1.93 0.76
C PHE A 27 15.42 0.50 1.02
N ASP A 28 15.25 -0.01 2.24
CA ASP A 28 15.64 -1.37 2.60
C ASP A 28 14.65 -2.44 2.10
N SER A 29 13.71 -2.06 1.23
CA SER A 29 12.72 -2.93 0.60
C SER A 29 11.60 -3.36 1.54
N THR A 30 11.49 -2.78 2.72
CA THR A 30 10.44 -3.12 3.69
C THR A 30 9.38 -2.05 3.78
N ILE A 31 8.19 -2.48 4.15
CA ILE A 31 7.07 -1.62 4.50
C ILE A 31 6.72 -1.95 5.93
N ARG A 32 6.43 -0.93 6.74
CA ARG A 32 5.99 -1.14 8.11
C ARG A 32 4.69 -0.41 8.37
N ILE A 33 3.83 -1.06 9.16
CA ILE A 33 2.58 -0.47 9.63
C ILE A 33 2.74 -0.25 11.12
N TRP A 34 2.53 0.99 11.55
CA TRP A 34 2.81 1.46 12.90
C TRP A 34 1.54 1.85 13.63
N ASP A 35 1.55 1.60 14.93
CA ASP A 35 0.58 2.18 15.86
C ASP A 35 1.09 3.56 16.29
N PRO A 36 0.41 4.66 15.89
CA PRO A 36 0.90 6.00 16.22
C PRO A 36 0.77 6.37 17.70
N GLU A 37 -0.10 5.69 18.45
CA GLU A 37 -0.27 5.97 19.87
C GLU A 37 0.88 5.41 20.70
N THR A 38 1.34 4.21 20.36
CA THR A 38 2.41 3.54 21.12
C THR A 38 3.77 3.63 20.47
N GLY A 39 3.82 3.98 19.18
CA GLY A 39 5.05 4.01 18.41
C GLY A 39 5.56 2.62 18.05
N THR A 40 4.75 1.58 18.23
CA THR A 40 5.17 0.20 17.95
C THR A 40 4.89 -0.18 16.50
N CYS A 41 5.73 -1.06 15.94
CA CYS A 41 5.53 -1.64 14.63
C CYS A 41 4.55 -2.81 14.73
N LEU A 42 3.37 -2.66 14.10
CA LEU A 42 2.35 -3.71 14.10
C LEU A 42 2.66 -4.81 13.10
N HIS A 43 3.13 -4.45 11.91
CA HIS A 43 3.45 -5.39 10.85
C HIS A 43 4.68 -4.92 10.10
N SER A 44 5.55 -5.86 9.74
CA SER A 44 6.66 -5.64 8.83
C SER A 44 6.39 -6.47 7.57
N LEU A 45 6.19 -5.78 6.44
CA LEU A 45 5.78 -6.39 5.20
C LEU A 45 7.02 -6.57 4.32
N VAL A 46 7.49 -7.82 4.20
CA VAL A 46 8.76 -8.16 3.56
C VAL A 46 8.48 -9.07 2.37
N LYS A 47 8.38 -8.50 1.19
CA LYS A 47 8.20 -9.24 -0.06
C LYS A 47 8.94 -8.59 -1.22
N HIS A 48 9.02 -7.26 -1.23
CA HIS A 48 9.78 -6.54 -2.23
C HIS A 48 11.27 -6.86 -2.13
N THR A 49 11.94 -6.93 -3.28
CA THR A 49 13.38 -7.21 -3.37
C THR A 49 14.19 -5.98 -3.69
N HIS A 50 13.54 -4.85 -3.94
CA HIS A 50 14.15 -3.57 -4.28
C HIS A 50 13.47 -2.46 -3.48
N PRO A 51 14.03 -1.24 -3.45
CA PRO A 51 13.45 -0.13 -2.68
C PRO A 51 11.98 0.09 -3.00
N VAL A 52 11.17 0.32 -1.96
CA VAL A 52 9.75 0.61 -2.09
C VAL A 52 9.58 2.12 -2.16
N TYR A 53 9.02 2.60 -3.27
CA TYR A 53 8.90 4.03 -3.52
C TYR A 53 7.54 4.61 -3.12
N SER A 54 6.48 3.80 -3.11
CA SER A 54 5.14 4.33 -2.85
C SER A 54 4.27 3.31 -2.17
N VAL A 55 3.44 3.79 -1.26
CA VAL A 55 2.36 3.02 -0.62
C VAL A 55 1.09 3.86 -0.64
N SER A 56 -0.06 3.19 -0.71
CA SER A 56 -1.36 3.85 -0.71
C SER A 56 -2.40 2.96 -0.06
N PHE A 57 -3.12 3.49 0.92
CA PHE A 57 -4.24 2.79 1.54
C PHE A 57 -5.45 2.82 0.63
N SER A 58 -6.22 1.72 0.61
CA SER A 58 -7.54 1.72 0.00
C SER A 58 -8.46 2.69 0.77
N PRO A 59 -9.51 3.24 0.11
CA PRO A 59 -10.39 4.22 0.77
C PRO A 59 -11.09 3.70 2.03
N ASP A 60 -11.30 2.39 2.12
CA ASP A 60 -11.90 1.76 3.30
C ASP A 60 -10.87 1.40 4.38
N GLY A 61 -9.59 1.61 4.13
CA GLY A 61 -8.52 1.33 5.07
C GLY A 61 -8.17 -0.15 5.24
N GLN A 62 -8.79 -1.05 4.48
CA GLN A 62 -8.58 -2.49 4.65
C GLN A 62 -7.34 -3.01 3.94
N PHE A 63 -6.94 -2.36 2.85
CA PHE A 63 -5.81 -2.79 2.03
C PHE A 63 -4.77 -1.69 1.89
N LEU A 64 -3.53 -2.11 1.68
CA LEU A 64 -2.41 -1.24 1.36
C LEU A 64 -1.79 -1.73 0.06
N ALA A 65 -1.66 -0.82 -0.93
CA ALA A 65 -0.93 -1.09 -2.15
C ALA A 65 0.49 -0.58 -2.01
N SER A 66 1.46 -1.35 -2.48
CA SER A 66 2.86 -0.94 -2.50
C SER A 66 3.48 -1.17 -3.86
N GLY A 67 4.33 -0.23 -4.29
CA GLY A 67 5.06 -0.32 -5.53
C GLY A 67 6.55 -0.12 -5.30
N ALA A 68 7.37 -0.93 -5.97
CA ALA A 68 8.81 -0.91 -5.80
C ALA A 68 9.53 -1.02 -7.14
N PHE A 69 10.84 -0.81 -7.10
CA PHE A 69 11.66 -0.90 -8.31
C PHE A 69 11.81 -2.33 -8.84
N ASP A 70 11.35 -3.34 -8.08
CA ASP A 70 11.29 -4.74 -8.50
C ASP A 70 10.17 -5.04 -9.50
N LYS A 71 9.44 -4.02 -9.97
CA LYS A 71 8.35 -4.08 -10.94
C LYS A 71 7.07 -4.71 -10.39
N CYS A 72 7.01 -4.96 -9.10
CA CYS A 72 5.87 -5.60 -8.46
C CYS A 72 5.00 -4.58 -7.73
N LEU A 73 3.69 -4.72 -7.91
CA LEU A 73 2.70 -4.05 -7.09
C LEU A 73 2.08 -5.12 -6.19
N HIS A 74 2.23 -4.95 -4.88
CA HIS A 74 1.67 -5.87 -3.90
C HIS A 74 0.48 -5.23 -3.20
N ILE A 75 -0.56 -6.02 -2.97
CA ILE A 75 -1.71 -5.63 -2.15
C ILE A 75 -1.64 -6.42 -0.85
N TRP A 76 -1.68 -5.70 0.26
CA TRP A 76 -1.55 -6.26 1.60
C TRP A 76 -2.83 -6.06 2.39
N SER A 77 -3.16 -7.02 3.26
CA SER A 77 -4.19 -6.83 4.27
C SER A 77 -3.60 -6.04 5.44
N VAL A 78 -4.17 -4.88 5.74
CA VAL A 78 -3.69 -4.03 6.82
C VAL A 78 -3.90 -4.71 8.18
N LYS A 79 -5.01 -5.41 8.35
CA LYS A 79 -5.34 -6.08 9.60
C LYS A 79 -4.37 -7.22 9.94
N ASP A 80 -4.06 -8.05 8.95
CA ASP A 80 -3.27 -9.27 9.16
C ASP A 80 -1.80 -9.10 8.83
N GLY A 81 -1.45 -8.09 8.02
CA GLY A 81 -0.10 -7.95 7.48
C GLY A 81 0.23 -9.00 6.42
N SER A 82 -0.78 -9.67 5.87
CA SER A 82 -0.57 -10.73 4.89
C SER A 82 -0.61 -10.19 3.46
N LEU A 83 0.13 -10.84 2.56
CA LEU A 83 0.10 -10.52 1.14
C LEU A 83 -1.19 -11.09 0.53
N VAL A 84 -1.98 -10.24 -0.11
CA VAL A 84 -3.25 -10.62 -0.72
C VAL A 84 -3.07 -10.91 -2.21
N LYS A 85 -2.37 -10.03 -2.94
CA LYS A 85 -2.20 -10.20 -4.38
C LYS A 85 -0.95 -9.48 -4.86
N THR A 86 -0.40 -9.97 -5.97
CA THR A 86 0.76 -9.36 -6.64
C THR A 86 0.43 -9.16 -8.12
N TYR A 87 0.72 -7.95 -8.62
CA TYR A 87 0.67 -7.62 -10.04
C TYR A 87 2.07 -7.30 -10.51
N ASN A 88 2.41 -7.72 -11.72
CA ASN A 88 3.71 -7.44 -12.32
C ASN A 88 3.57 -6.37 -13.39
N GLY A 89 4.46 -5.40 -13.37
CA GLY A 89 4.49 -4.34 -14.35
C GLY A 89 5.68 -4.43 -15.30
N PRO A 90 5.71 -3.55 -16.32
CA PRO A 90 6.79 -3.54 -17.33
C PRO A 90 8.06 -2.85 -16.86
N GLY A 91 8.02 -2.15 -15.73
CA GLY A 91 9.17 -1.41 -15.20
C GLY A 91 9.03 -1.16 -13.72
N GLY A 92 10.05 -0.53 -13.12
CA GLY A 92 9.99 -0.14 -11.72
C GLY A 92 8.81 0.78 -11.45
N ILE A 93 8.20 0.66 -10.28
CA ILE A 93 7.02 1.42 -9.91
C ILE A 93 7.43 2.58 -9.02
N PHE A 94 7.09 3.80 -9.44
CA PHE A 94 7.42 5.01 -8.69
C PHE A 94 6.25 5.56 -7.89
N ASP A 95 5.01 5.25 -8.28
CA ASP A 95 3.83 5.75 -7.57
C ASP A 95 2.67 4.79 -7.75
N VAL A 96 1.86 4.68 -6.70
CA VAL A 96 0.62 3.89 -6.71
C VAL A 96 -0.48 4.69 -6.04
N CYS A 97 -1.72 4.53 -6.54
CA CYS A 97 -2.87 5.15 -5.90
C CYS A 97 -4.15 4.34 -6.19
N TRP A 98 -5.08 4.39 -5.25
CA TRP A 98 -6.40 3.80 -5.40
C TRP A 98 -7.36 4.82 -5.97
N ASN A 99 -8.38 4.34 -6.69
CA ASN A 99 -9.49 5.22 -7.05
C ASN A 99 -10.43 5.41 -5.84
N ALA A 100 -11.35 6.37 -5.95
CA ALA A 100 -12.21 6.77 -4.83
C ALA A 100 -13.12 5.64 -4.34
N SER A 101 -13.52 4.73 -5.23
CA SER A 101 -14.40 3.59 -4.87
C SER A 101 -13.62 2.39 -4.34
N GLY A 102 -12.28 2.38 -4.45
CA GLY A 102 -11.47 1.24 -4.04
C GLY A 102 -11.57 0.04 -4.96
N THR A 103 -12.04 0.22 -6.19
CA THR A 103 -12.21 -0.86 -7.17
C THR A 103 -11.00 -1.05 -8.07
N LYS A 104 -10.11 -0.06 -8.11
CA LYS A 104 -8.93 -0.08 -8.98
C LYS A 104 -7.72 0.56 -8.28
N VAL A 105 -6.54 0.08 -8.66
CA VAL A 105 -5.25 0.68 -8.27
C VAL A 105 -4.51 1.05 -9.55
N ALA A 106 -3.97 2.25 -9.58
CA ALA A 106 -3.13 2.73 -10.68
C ALA A 106 -1.67 2.74 -10.26
N ALA A 107 -0.78 2.48 -11.20
CA ALA A 107 0.66 2.53 -10.98
C ALA A 107 1.36 3.25 -12.13
N GLY A 108 2.37 4.06 -11.78
CA GLY A 108 3.24 4.71 -12.76
C GLY A 108 4.59 4.01 -12.80
N PHE A 109 5.08 3.72 -14.00
CA PHE A 109 6.27 2.90 -14.21
C PHE A 109 7.44 3.70 -14.77
N SER A 110 8.64 3.16 -14.57
CA SER A 110 9.88 3.77 -15.05
C SER A 110 10.00 3.84 -16.58
N ASP A 111 9.19 3.09 -17.32
CA ASP A 111 9.16 3.11 -18.78
C ASP A 111 8.21 4.19 -19.35
N ASN A 112 7.74 5.12 -18.52
CA ASN A 112 6.80 6.19 -18.87
C ASN A 112 5.38 5.70 -19.15
N SER A 113 5.03 4.50 -18.70
CA SER A 113 3.68 3.95 -18.85
C SER A 113 2.92 4.02 -17.52
N VAL A 114 1.60 3.88 -17.63
CA VAL A 114 0.68 3.80 -16.49
C VAL A 114 -0.23 2.60 -16.72
N ALA A 115 -0.52 1.87 -15.66
CA ALA A 115 -1.48 0.77 -15.71
C ALA A 115 -2.48 0.89 -14.58
N CYS A 116 -3.68 0.37 -14.82
CA CYS A 116 -4.73 0.24 -13.81
C CYS A 116 -5.05 -1.21 -13.62
N PHE A 117 -5.11 -1.63 -12.36
CA PHE A 117 -5.39 -3.01 -11.98
C PHE A 117 -6.75 -3.07 -11.28
N ASP A 118 -7.57 -4.04 -11.66
CA ASP A 118 -8.88 -4.24 -11.07
C ASP A 118 -8.74 -4.98 -9.75
N THR A 119 -9.37 -4.45 -8.69
CA THR A 119 -9.29 -4.99 -7.35
C THR A 119 -10.64 -5.46 -6.81
N LEU A 120 -11.66 -5.55 -7.65
CA LEU A 120 -12.99 -5.99 -7.22
C LEU A 120 -12.98 -7.39 -6.60
N ASP A 121 -12.15 -8.29 -7.10
CA ASP A 121 -12.06 -9.67 -6.64
C ASP A 121 -11.48 -9.79 -5.22
N LEU A 122 -10.83 -8.76 -4.70
CA LEU A 122 -10.23 -8.80 -3.37
C LEU A 122 -11.26 -8.78 -2.24
N ARG A 123 -12.48 -8.34 -2.53
CA ARG A 123 -13.54 -8.17 -1.53
C ARG A 123 -14.65 -9.20 -1.64
N MET A 124 -14.47 -10.18 -2.49
CA MET A 124 -15.47 -11.22 -2.73
C MET A 124 -15.27 -12.44 -1.84
#